data_8f9badca1819a332a3963743644cd6d6
#
_entry.id   8f9badca1819a332a3963743644cd6d6
#
_cell.length_a   1.000
_cell.length_b   1.000
_cell.length_c   1.000
_cell.angle_alpha   90.00
_cell.angle_beta   90.00
_cell.angle_gamma   90.00
#
_symmetry.space_group_name_H-M   'P 1'
#
loop_
_entity.id
_entity.type
_entity.pdbx_description
1 polymer ?
#
loop_
_entity_poly.entity_id
_entity_poly.type
_entity_poly.pdbx_seq_one_letter_code
_entity_poly.pdbx_strand_id
1 'polypeptide(L)'
;MSGMNQPLLERLQSAWTTSFLLRWTLANVLGWTAGLYLIAWSFSTPVFCLGGGLAGVIVGAAQWTVLRREYFLSSRTENEQSALTGNWIVLSAIGGLLGLLPAMVAGLLVTFGWGVGIALVGGALGAGLGIGQWFRLNGHMGRAGWWILANVGGGAACALLTLAPLIRGLPLGLLIGTAVYGYVTGRALAWLQTQE
;
A
#
# COMPACT_ATOMS: atom_id res chain seq x y z
N MET A 1 28.58 17.06 19.72
CA MET A 1 28.48 15.72 19.11
C MET A 1 28.89 15.79 17.64
N SER A 2 30.16 16.05 17.37
CA SER A 2 30.69 16.23 16.00
C SER A 2 31.85 15.26 15.81
N GLY A 3 31.61 14.14 15.21
CA GLY A 3 32.66 13.15 14.94
C GLY A 3 32.22 11.80 14.40
N MET A 4 30.94 11.60 14.11
CA MET A 4 30.52 10.36 13.44
C MET A 4 30.87 10.48 11.95
N ASN A 5 31.70 9.54 11.46
CA ASN A 5 32.14 9.54 10.05
C ASN A 5 30.91 9.53 9.15
N GLN A 6 30.72 10.54 8.31
CA GLN A 6 29.64 10.63 7.32
C GLN A 6 29.41 9.32 6.54
N PRO A 7 30.49 8.62 6.08
CA PRO A 7 30.33 7.33 5.40
C PRO A 7 29.65 6.25 6.25
N LEU A 8 29.80 6.26 7.57
CA LEU A 8 29.15 5.29 8.44
C LEU A 8 27.64 5.58 8.56
N LEU A 9 27.28 6.86 8.71
CA LEU A 9 25.86 7.28 8.76
C LEU A 9 25.13 6.93 7.45
N GLU A 10 25.73 7.19 6.30
CA GLU A 10 25.17 6.84 4.98
C GLU A 10 24.96 5.32 4.85
N ARG A 11 25.93 4.50 5.28
CA ARG A 11 25.79 3.02 5.29
C ARG A 11 24.66 2.55 6.20
N LEU A 12 24.53 3.12 7.40
CA LEU A 12 23.47 2.75 8.33
C LEU A 12 22.10 3.15 7.79
N GLN A 13 21.98 4.33 7.22
CA GLN A 13 20.75 4.80 6.59
C GLN A 13 20.36 3.96 5.37
N SER A 14 21.32 3.58 4.54
CA SER A 14 21.11 2.68 3.40
C SER A 14 20.65 1.29 3.86
N ALA A 15 21.30 0.70 4.87
CA ALA A 15 20.93 -0.60 5.42
C ALA A 15 19.53 -0.57 6.04
N TRP A 16 19.19 0.49 6.77
CA TRP A 16 17.84 0.67 7.32
C TRP A 16 16.78 0.76 6.21
N THR A 17 17.01 1.62 5.22
CA THR A 17 16.07 1.79 4.09
C THR A 17 15.84 0.46 3.37
N THR A 18 16.89 -0.32 3.14
CA THR A 18 16.79 -1.62 2.46
C THR A 18 15.97 -2.60 3.29
N SER A 19 16.20 -2.70 4.60
CA SER A 19 15.47 -3.60 5.48
C SER A 19 14.00 -3.21 5.61
N PHE A 20 13.71 -1.92 5.70
CA PHE A 20 12.35 -1.38 5.72
C PHE A 20 11.61 -1.73 4.42
N LEU A 21 12.22 -1.43 3.25
CA LEU A 21 11.62 -1.71 1.95
C LEU A 21 11.30 -3.19 1.78
N LEU A 22 12.19 -4.08 2.19
CA LEU A 22 11.94 -5.52 2.11
C LEU A 22 10.73 -5.93 2.96
N ARG A 23 10.69 -5.52 4.23
CA ARG A 23 9.57 -5.83 5.14
C ARG A 23 8.25 -5.24 4.65
N TRP A 24 8.29 -3.98 4.20
CA TRP A 24 7.12 -3.30 3.66
C TRP A 24 6.58 -3.99 2.41
N THR A 25 7.47 -4.36 1.48
CA THR A 25 7.11 -5.10 0.28
C THR A 25 6.50 -6.45 0.62
N LEU A 26 7.12 -7.22 1.51
CA LEU A 26 6.59 -8.52 1.95
C LEU A 26 5.21 -8.38 2.63
N ALA A 27 5.02 -7.38 3.49
CA ALA A 27 3.74 -7.11 4.13
C ALA A 27 2.65 -6.80 3.08
N ASN A 28 2.99 -6.04 2.04
CA ASN A 28 2.06 -5.75 0.94
C ASN A 28 1.79 -6.98 0.08
N VAL A 29 2.79 -7.80 -0.23
CA VAL A 29 2.59 -9.07 -0.96
C VAL A 29 1.61 -9.96 -0.20
N LEU A 30 1.83 -10.17 1.08
CA LEU A 30 0.96 -11.01 1.91
C LEU A 30 -0.44 -10.39 2.05
N GLY A 31 -0.51 -9.10 2.39
CA GLY A 31 -1.77 -8.39 2.63
C GLY A 31 -2.64 -8.34 1.36
N TRP A 32 -2.08 -7.92 0.23
CA TRP A 32 -2.81 -7.84 -1.02
C TRP A 32 -3.18 -9.21 -1.59
N THR A 33 -2.29 -10.21 -1.50
CA THR A 33 -2.61 -11.57 -1.96
C THR A 33 -3.80 -12.10 -1.18
N ALA A 34 -3.77 -12.04 0.16
CA ALA A 34 -4.90 -12.48 0.99
C ALA A 34 -6.15 -11.63 0.76
N GLY A 35 -6.01 -10.30 0.64
CA GLY A 35 -7.12 -9.39 0.40
C GLY A 35 -7.81 -9.63 -0.94
N LEU A 36 -7.06 -9.84 -2.02
CA LEU A 36 -7.61 -10.12 -3.35
C LEU A 36 -8.28 -11.49 -3.42
N TYR A 37 -7.74 -12.50 -2.74
CA TYR A 37 -8.44 -13.78 -2.60
C TYR A 37 -9.79 -13.62 -1.89
N LEU A 38 -9.84 -12.78 -0.85
CA LEU A 38 -11.07 -12.51 -0.13
C LEU A 38 -12.08 -11.76 -0.99
N ILE A 39 -11.63 -10.74 -1.74
CA ILE A 39 -12.47 -10.04 -2.71
C ILE A 39 -13.02 -11.03 -3.75
N ALA A 40 -12.16 -11.85 -4.34
CA ALA A 40 -12.56 -12.84 -5.34
C ALA A 40 -13.61 -13.84 -4.78
N TRP A 41 -13.41 -14.30 -3.55
CA TRP A 41 -14.38 -15.17 -2.88
C TRP A 41 -15.71 -14.47 -2.60
N SER A 42 -15.68 -13.18 -2.24
CA SER A 42 -16.88 -12.40 -1.91
C SER A 42 -17.75 -12.06 -3.12
N PHE A 43 -17.22 -12.14 -4.37
CA PHE A 43 -17.99 -11.91 -5.59
C PHE A 43 -19.23 -12.79 -5.74
N SER A 44 -19.23 -13.97 -5.15
CA SER A 44 -20.34 -14.91 -5.17
C SER A 44 -21.36 -14.68 -4.04
N THR A 45 -21.18 -13.68 -3.19
CA THR A 45 -21.99 -13.44 -1.99
C THR A 45 -22.59 -12.04 -1.98
N PRO A 46 -23.76 -11.83 -1.32
CA PRO A 46 -24.37 -10.52 -1.13
C PRO A 46 -23.47 -9.52 -0.36
N VAL A 47 -22.43 -10.02 0.32
CA VAL A 47 -21.48 -9.24 1.10
C VAL A 47 -20.28 -8.72 0.28
N PHE A 48 -20.32 -8.84 -1.05
CA PHE A 48 -19.26 -8.34 -1.94
C PHE A 48 -18.80 -6.92 -1.61
N CYS A 49 -19.74 -6.02 -1.30
CA CYS A 49 -19.41 -4.64 -0.93
C CYS A 49 -18.50 -4.54 0.31
N LEU A 50 -18.50 -5.54 1.20
CA LEU A 50 -17.63 -5.59 2.36
C LEU A 50 -16.23 -6.12 2.01
N GLY A 51 -16.08 -6.80 0.86
CA GLY A 51 -14.81 -7.40 0.44
C GLY A 51 -13.65 -6.40 0.35
N GLY A 52 -13.93 -5.20 -0.16
CA GLY A 52 -12.95 -4.12 -0.21
C GLY A 52 -12.50 -3.64 1.18
N GLY A 53 -13.46 -3.50 2.11
CA GLY A 53 -13.17 -3.13 3.49
C GLY A 53 -12.33 -4.21 4.21
N LEU A 54 -12.70 -5.48 4.07
CA LEU A 54 -11.96 -6.60 4.65
C LEU A 54 -10.56 -6.73 4.05
N ALA A 55 -10.41 -6.54 2.74
CA ALA A 55 -9.09 -6.47 2.11
C ALA A 55 -8.26 -5.31 2.67
N GLY A 56 -8.88 -4.14 2.85
CA GLY A 56 -8.24 -2.99 3.49
C GLY A 56 -7.80 -3.28 4.93
N VAL A 57 -8.58 -4.02 5.71
CA VAL A 57 -8.17 -4.50 7.06
C VAL A 57 -6.92 -5.36 6.97
N ILE A 58 -6.89 -6.34 6.07
CA ILE A 58 -5.76 -7.27 5.94
C ILE A 58 -4.50 -6.53 5.49
N VAL A 59 -4.60 -5.71 4.45
CA VAL A 59 -3.48 -4.89 3.95
C VAL A 59 -3.01 -3.93 5.04
N GLY A 60 -3.94 -3.22 5.68
CA GLY A 60 -3.65 -2.27 6.74
C GLY A 60 -3.00 -2.92 7.96
N ALA A 61 -3.43 -4.12 8.35
CA ALA A 61 -2.83 -4.88 9.45
C ALA A 61 -1.40 -5.32 9.11
N ALA A 62 -1.18 -5.84 7.89
CA ALA A 62 0.15 -6.22 7.43
C ALA A 62 1.12 -5.02 7.42
N GLN A 63 0.69 -3.89 6.89
CA GLN A 63 1.46 -2.63 6.88
C GLN A 63 1.70 -2.10 8.30
N TRP A 64 0.69 -2.15 9.16
CA TRP A 64 0.78 -1.69 10.55
C TRP A 64 1.84 -2.45 11.36
N THR A 65 2.00 -3.76 11.12
CA THR A 65 3.04 -4.55 11.80
C THR A 65 4.45 -4.03 11.48
N VAL A 66 4.67 -3.60 10.23
CA VAL A 66 5.95 -3.02 9.81
C VAL A 66 6.12 -1.62 10.40
N LEU A 67 5.10 -0.76 10.28
CA LEU A 67 5.13 0.60 10.81
C LEU A 67 5.41 0.59 12.32
N ARG A 68 4.67 -0.20 13.09
CA ARG A 68 4.85 -0.29 14.54
C ARG A 68 6.27 -0.68 14.91
N ARG A 69 6.88 -1.62 14.17
CA ARG A 69 8.25 -2.07 14.46
C ARG A 69 9.29 -1.01 14.10
N GLU A 70 9.16 -0.37 12.96
CA GLU A 70 10.13 0.63 12.49
C GLU A 70 10.05 1.93 13.31
N TYR A 71 8.85 2.39 13.65
CA TYR A 71 8.67 3.55 14.51
C TYR A 71 9.06 3.28 15.97
N PHE A 72 8.91 2.04 16.46
CA PHE A 72 9.37 1.67 17.80
C PHE A 72 10.88 1.73 17.95
N LEU A 73 11.62 1.58 16.85
CA LEU A 73 13.08 1.69 16.82
C LEU A 73 13.57 3.15 16.62
N SER A 74 12.66 4.04 16.27
CA SER A 74 12.93 5.48 16.14
C SER A 74 12.73 6.15 17.51
N SER A 75 13.60 7.07 17.89
CA SER A 75 13.62 7.79 19.18
C SER A 75 12.45 8.76 19.42
N ARG A 76 11.32 8.59 18.71
CA ARG A 76 10.10 9.37 18.91
C ARG A 76 9.37 8.94 20.18
N THR A 77 8.68 9.87 20.82
CA THR A 77 7.91 9.61 22.04
C THR A 77 6.76 8.61 21.76
N GLU A 78 6.36 7.84 22.79
CA GLU A 78 5.25 6.87 22.69
C GLU A 78 3.96 7.52 22.15
N ASN A 79 3.71 8.79 22.50
CA ASN A 79 2.55 9.54 22.03
C ASN A 79 2.58 9.80 20.53
N GLU A 80 3.75 10.14 19.95
CA GLU A 80 3.91 10.35 18.52
C GLU A 80 3.79 9.03 17.73
N GLN A 81 4.29 7.93 18.29
CA GLN A 81 4.16 6.59 17.71
C GLN A 81 2.71 6.13 17.67
N SER A 82 2.00 6.27 18.79
CA SER A 82 0.57 5.97 18.88
C SER A 82 -0.22 6.86 17.93
N ALA A 83 0.19 8.11 17.79
CA ALA A 83 -0.42 9.04 16.87
C ALA A 83 -0.28 8.59 15.41
N LEU A 84 0.87 8.15 14.95
CA LEU A 84 1.10 7.74 13.55
C LEU A 84 0.49 6.37 13.22
N THR A 85 0.57 5.41 14.12
CA THR A 85 0.11 4.04 13.86
C THR A 85 -1.35 3.81 14.26
N GLY A 86 -1.90 4.67 15.13
CA GLY A 86 -3.29 4.60 15.55
C GLY A 86 -4.24 4.74 14.36
N ASN A 87 -5.30 3.93 14.36
CA ASN A 87 -6.34 3.92 13.34
C ASN A 87 -5.87 3.54 11.90
N TRP A 88 -4.59 3.18 11.68
CA TRP A 88 -4.10 2.80 10.35
C TRP A 88 -4.95 1.70 9.70
N ILE A 89 -5.27 0.67 10.47
CA ILE A 89 -6.08 -0.46 9.98
C ILE A 89 -7.50 0.00 9.63
N VAL A 90 -8.11 0.81 10.51
CA VAL A 90 -9.47 1.33 10.29
C VAL A 90 -9.53 2.22 9.05
N LEU A 91 -8.56 3.12 8.89
CA LEU A 91 -8.47 3.99 7.72
C LEU A 91 -8.19 3.21 6.44
N SER A 92 -7.41 2.14 6.50
CA SER A 92 -7.21 1.23 5.39
C SER A 92 -8.49 0.47 5.03
N ALA A 93 -9.30 0.06 6.02
CA ALA A 93 -10.60 -0.57 5.80
C ALA A 93 -11.58 0.38 5.10
N ILE A 94 -11.69 1.61 5.59
CA ILE A 94 -12.52 2.65 4.97
C ILE A 94 -12.03 2.94 3.55
N GLY A 95 -10.72 3.09 3.37
CA GLY A 95 -10.11 3.29 2.07
C GLY A 95 -10.38 2.15 1.09
N GLY A 96 -10.31 0.91 1.55
CA GLY A 96 -10.64 -0.27 0.76
C GLY A 96 -12.11 -0.30 0.31
N LEU A 97 -13.04 0.09 1.19
CA LEU A 97 -14.46 0.26 0.85
C LEU A 97 -14.66 1.35 -0.21
N LEU A 98 -14.06 2.52 0.02
CA LEU A 98 -14.19 3.68 -0.89
C LEU A 98 -13.56 3.40 -2.26
N GLY A 99 -12.45 2.66 -2.32
CA GLY A 99 -11.78 2.30 -3.55
C GLY A 99 -12.52 1.25 -4.38
N LEU A 100 -13.30 0.38 -3.73
CA LEU A 100 -14.02 -0.69 -4.43
C LEU A 100 -15.10 -0.15 -5.37
N LEU A 101 -15.88 0.85 -4.97
CA LEU A 101 -16.95 1.40 -5.79
C LEU A 101 -16.43 1.97 -7.12
N PRO A 102 -15.47 2.91 -7.17
CA PRO A 102 -14.92 3.38 -8.41
C PRO A 102 -14.17 2.28 -9.19
N ALA A 103 -13.58 1.28 -8.51
CA ALA A 103 -12.98 0.13 -9.18
C ALA A 103 -14.01 -0.73 -9.92
N MET A 104 -15.21 -0.91 -9.36
CA MET A 104 -16.31 -1.59 -10.05
C MET A 104 -16.76 -0.83 -11.29
N VAL A 105 -16.93 0.49 -11.19
CA VAL A 105 -17.26 1.32 -12.36
C VAL A 105 -16.16 1.26 -13.41
N ALA A 106 -14.89 1.35 -13.01
CA ALA A 106 -13.76 1.20 -13.90
C ALA A 106 -13.70 -0.19 -14.56
N GLY A 107 -14.14 -1.23 -13.86
CA GLY A 107 -14.25 -2.59 -14.37
C GLY A 107 -15.18 -2.69 -15.59
N LEU A 108 -16.22 -1.87 -15.67
CA LEU A 108 -17.09 -1.81 -16.84
C LEU A 108 -16.34 -1.26 -18.09
N LEU A 109 -15.34 -0.42 -17.87
CA LEU A 109 -14.51 0.15 -18.95
C LEU A 109 -13.50 -0.85 -19.52
N VAL A 110 -13.28 -2.00 -18.87
CA VAL A 110 -12.42 -3.08 -19.38
C VAL A 110 -12.93 -3.59 -20.73
N THR A 111 -14.24 -3.51 -20.98
CA THR A 111 -14.86 -3.89 -22.26
C THR A 111 -14.41 -2.97 -23.42
N PHE A 112 -14.05 -1.73 -23.15
CA PHE A 112 -13.61 -0.75 -24.15
C PHE A 112 -12.09 -0.72 -24.38
N GLY A 113 -11.31 -1.28 -23.44
CA GLY A 113 -9.86 -1.35 -23.57
C GLY A 113 -9.21 -2.03 -22.36
N TRP A 114 -8.79 -3.27 -22.55
CA TRP A 114 -8.29 -4.12 -21.45
C TRP A 114 -7.24 -3.45 -20.58
N GLY A 115 -6.20 -2.89 -21.18
CA GLY A 115 -5.09 -2.30 -20.43
C GLY A 115 -5.50 -1.09 -19.59
N VAL A 116 -6.26 -0.18 -20.18
CA VAL A 116 -6.72 1.05 -19.51
C VAL A 116 -7.72 0.71 -18.41
N GLY A 117 -8.73 -0.12 -18.72
CA GLY A 117 -9.72 -0.53 -17.71
C GLY A 117 -9.09 -1.21 -16.50
N ILE A 118 -8.16 -2.13 -16.72
CA ILE A 118 -7.42 -2.83 -15.65
C ILE A 118 -6.58 -1.84 -14.81
N ALA A 119 -5.86 -0.92 -15.45
CA ALA A 119 -5.09 0.10 -14.76
C ALA A 119 -5.99 1.01 -13.90
N LEU A 120 -7.17 1.38 -14.41
CA LEU A 120 -8.15 2.17 -13.68
C LEU A 120 -8.72 1.42 -12.47
N VAL A 121 -9.01 0.12 -12.59
CA VAL A 121 -9.45 -0.72 -11.46
C VAL A 121 -8.40 -0.72 -10.35
N GLY A 122 -7.14 -1.03 -10.69
CA GLY A 122 -6.05 -1.04 -9.70
C GLY A 122 -5.76 0.33 -9.14
N GLY A 123 -5.78 1.36 -9.98
CA GLY A 123 -5.60 2.76 -9.56
C GLY A 123 -6.69 3.23 -8.61
N ALA A 124 -7.95 2.85 -8.85
CA ALA A 124 -9.08 3.19 -7.98
C ALA A 124 -8.98 2.53 -6.59
N LEU A 125 -8.62 1.24 -6.54
CA LEU A 125 -8.36 0.54 -5.27
C LEU A 125 -7.19 1.18 -4.52
N GLY A 126 -6.10 1.50 -5.23
CA GLY A 126 -4.96 2.21 -4.67
C GLY A 126 -5.33 3.62 -4.19
N ALA A 127 -6.13 4.37 -4.95
CA ALA A 127 -6.62 5.68 -4.53
C ALA A 127 -7.41 5.62 -3.23
N GLY A 128 -8.35 4.67 -3.11
CA GLY A 128 -9.13 4.48 -1.90
C GLY A 128 -8.25 4.26 -0.67
N LEU A 129 -7.32 3.29 -0.75
CA LEU A 129 -6.36 3.03 0.33
C LEU A 129 -5.48 4.24 0.62
N GLY A 130 -4.94 4.87 -0.44
CA GLY A 130 -4.08 6.04 -0.32
C GLY A 130 -4.78 7.21 0.36
N ILE A 131 -6.06 7.48 0.04
CA ILE A 131 -6.87 8.52 0.67
C ILE A 131 -7.13 8.18 2.13
N GLY A 132 -7.57 6.95 2.43
CA GLY A 132 -7.81 6.52 3.81
C GLY A 132 -6.58 6.73 4.69
N GLN A 133 -5.42 6.29 4.24
CA GLN A 133 -4.17 6.41 4.97
C GLN A 133 -3.60 7.83 4.98
N TRP A 134 -3.86 8.63 3.93
CA TRP A 134 -3.45 10.03 3.83
C TRP A 134 -3.97 10.88 4.99
N PHE A 135 -5.21 10.66 5.43
CA PHE A 135 -5.75 11.37 6.59
C PHE A 135 -4.87 11.26 7.82
N ARG A 136 -4.11 10.16 7.93
CA ARG A 136 -3.17 9.96 9.03
C ARG A 136 -1.82 10.63 8.78
N LEU A 137 -1.32 10.53 7.56
CA LEU A 137 -0.03 11.08 7.18
C LEU A 137 -0.05 12.61 7.10
N ASN A 138 -1.17 13.19 6.67
CA ASN A 138 -1.29 14.63 6.41
C ASN A 138 -1.05 15.52 7.64
N GLY A 139 -1.31 14.99 8.85
CA GLY A 139 -1.03 15.72 10.10
C GLY A 139 0.42 15.62 10.60
N HIS A 140 1.26 14.78 9.96
CA HIS A 140 2.57 14.43 10.49
C HIS A 140 3.69 14.48 9.44
N MET A 141 3.36 14.55 8.16
CA MET A 141 4.34 14.54 7.07
C MET A 141 4.04 15.64 6.06
N GLY A 142 5.03 16.43 5.76
CA GLY A 142 4.98 17.34 4.63
C GLY A 142 4.76 16.57 3.32
N ARG A 143 4.02 17.17 2.38
CA ARG A 143 3.76 16.58 1.05
C ARG A 143 3.05 15.23 1.08
N ALA A 144 2.29 14.89 2.12
CA ALA A 144 1.56 13.63 2.27
C ALA A 144 0.66 13.28 1.07
N GLY A 145 0.27 14.26 0.23
CA GLY A 145 -0.50 14.02 -1.00
C GLY A 145 0.20 13.08 -2.00
N TRP A 146 1.54 13.04 -2.02
CA TRP A 146 2.31 12.09 -2.85
C TRP A 146 2.05 10.63 -2.48
N TRP A 147 1.62 10.39 -1.24
CA TRP A 147 1.20 9.06 -0.81
C TRP A 147 0.03 8.53 -1.62
N ILE A 148 -0.96 9.38 -1.91
CA ILE A 148 -2.12 9.00 -2.74
C ILE A 148 -1.64 8.62 -4.14
N LEU A 149 -0.77 9.45 -4.74
CA LEU A 149 -0.24 9.19 -6.08
C LEU A 149 0.57 7.89 -6.15
N ALA A 150 1.38 7.60 -5.13
CA ALA A 150 2.12 6.35 -5.05
C ALA A 150 1.20 5.13 -4.96
N ASN A 151 0.10 5.24 -4.22
CA ASN A 151 -0.90 4.17 -4.13
C ASN A 151 -1.67 3.99 -5.45
N VAL A 152 -2.05 5.07 -6.12
CA VAL A 152 -2.70 5.02 -7.45
C VAL A 152 -1.78 4.36 -8.47
N GLY A 153 -0.55 4.86 -8.60
CA GLY A 153 0.41 4.33 -9.55
C GLY A 153 0.81 2.89 -9.26
N GLY A 154 1.07 2.58 -8.00
CA GLY A 154 1.37 1.22 -7.53
C GLY A 154 0.21 0.26 -7.77
N GLY A 155 -1.02 0.69 -7.49
CA GLY A 155 -2.23 -0.10 -7.72
C GLY A 155 -2.47 -0.38 -9.20
N ALA A 156 -2.33 0.63 -10.05
CA ALA A 156 -2.44 0.48 -11.51
C ALA A 156 -1.38 -0.49 -12.06
N ALA A 157 -0.12 -0.33 -11.65
CA ALA A 157 0.97 -1.22 -12.04
C ALA A 157 0.74 -2.67 -11.54
N CYS A 158 0.29 -2.82 -10.28
CA CYS A 158 -0.06 -4.13 -9.71
C CYS A 158 -1.12 -4.83 -10.56
N ALA A 159 -2.23 -4.15 -10.88
CA ALA A 159 -3.32 -4.71 -11.65
C ALA A 159 -2.87 -5.12 -13.07
N LEU A 160 -2.10 -4.28 -13.75
CA LEU A 160 -1.57 -4.58 -15.08
C LEU A 160 -0.66 -5.81 -15.06
N LEU A 161 0.25 -5.90 -14.09
CA LEU A 161 1.18 -7.03 -13.96
C LEU A 161 0.46 -8.32 -13.57
N THR A 162 -0.56 -8.24 -12.70
CA THR A 162 -1.36 -9.39 -12.28
C THR A 162 -2.15 -9.99 -13.45
N LEU A 163 -2.68 -9.14 -14.34
CA LEU A 163 -3.58 -9.54 -15.43
C LEU A 163 -2.88 -9.56 -16.80
N ALA A 164 -1.56 -9.32 -16.85
CA ALA A 164 -0.80 -9.39 -18.09
C ALA A 164 -0.97 -10.78 -18.76
N PRO A 165 -1.18 -10.83 -20.07
CA PRO A 165 -1.45 -12.09 -20.79
C PRO A 165 -0.37 -13.16 -20.61
N LEU A 166 0.89 -12.73 -20.47
CA LEU A 166 2.05 -13.60 -20.29
C LEU A 166 2.07 -14.31 -18.92
N ILE A 167 1.33 -13.78 -17.94
CA ILE A 167 1.33 -14.24 -16.56
C ILE A 167 -0.04 -14.82 -16.18
N ARG A 168 -1.00 -14.80 -17.10
CA ARG A 168 -2.34 -15.38 -16.90
C ARG A 168 -2.24 -16.86 -16.55
N GLY A 169 -2.88 -17.22 -15.44
CA GLY A 169 -2.92 -18.60 -14.97
C GLY A 169 -1.78 -18.97 -14.01
N LEU A 170 -0.81 -18.10 -13.77
CA LEU A 170 0.23 -18.33 -12.79
C LEU A 170 0.05 -17.37 -11.60
N PRO A 171 0.13 -17.86 -10.35
CA PRO A 171 0.10 -17.02 -9.14
C PRO A 171 1.26 -15.99 -9.11
N LEU A 172 2.28 -16.18 -9.95
CA LEU A 172 3.43 -15.31 -10.10
C LEU A 172 3.06 -13.86 -10.49
N GLY A 173 2.05 -13.67 -11.35
CA GLY A 173 1.60 -12.33 -11.74
C GLY A 173 1.09 -11.52 -10.56
N LEU A 174 0.33 -12.16 -9.69
CA LEU A 174 -0.16 -11.55 -8.47
C LEU A 174 1.00 -11.19 -7.52
N LEU A 175 1.94 -12.11 -7.31
CA LEU A 175 3.09 -11.89 -6.44
C LEU A 175 3.98 -10.75 -6.96
N ILE A 176 4.27 -10.73 -8.27
CA ILE A 176 5.07 -9.66 -8.88
C ILE A 176 4.33 -8.32 -8.79
N GLY A 177 3.04 -8.29 -9.14
CA GLY A 177 2.24 -7.07 -9.09
C GLY A 177 2.17 -6.48 -7.69
N THR A 178 1.90 -7.30 -6.68
CA THR A 178 1.84 -6.86 -5.28
C THR A 178 3.21 -6.48 -4.71
N ALA A 179 4.29 -7.10 -5.19
CA ALA A 179 5.66 -6.71 -4.84
C ALA A 179 6.00 -5.33 -5.43
N VAL A 180 5.63 -5.05 -6.69
CA VAL A 180 5.81 -3.73 -7.31
C VAL A 180 5.01 -2.68 -6.54
N TYR A 181 3.76 -2.94 -6.19
CA TYR A 181 2.97 -2.04 -5.35
C TYR A 181 3.67 -1.75 -4.02
N GLY A 182 4.10 -2.80 -3.32
CA GLY A 182 4.80 -2.67 -2.03
C GLY A 182 6.10 -1.87 -2.17
N TYR A 183 6.88 -2.12 -3.20
CA TYR A 183 8.11 -1.38 -3.45
C TYR A 183 7.86 0.11 -3.73
N VAL A 184 6.91 0.44 -4.62
CA VAL A 184 6.58 1.82 -4.97
C VAL A 184 6.09 2.59 -3.75
N THR A 185 5.13 2.03 -3.00
CA THR A 185 4.59 2.67 -1.79
C THR A 185 5.63 2.74 -0.67
N GLY A 186 6.47 1.72 -0.50
CA GLY A 186 7.58 1.73 0.45
C GLY A 186 8.60 2.82 0.15
N ARG A 187 8.98 3.00 -1.13
CA ARG A 187 9.87 4.08 -1.56
C ARG A 187 9.26 5.46 -1.31
N ALA A 188 7.97 5.62 -1.61
CA ALA A 188 7.27 6.86 -1.34
C ALA A 188 7.23 7.18 0.15
N LEU A 189 6.95 6.20 1.02
CA LEU A 189 6.92 6.40 2.46
C LEU A 189 8.31 6.74 3.02
N ALA A 190 9.34 6.02 2.59
CA ALA A 190 10.72 6.32 2.99
C ALA A 190 11.15 7.73 2.54
N TRP A 191 10.76 8.15 1.33
CA TRP A 191 11.03 9.50 0.86
C TRP A 191 10.27 10.56 1.66
N LEU A 192 8.99 10.35 1.97
CA LEU A 192 8.20 11.29 2.78
C LEU A 192 8.83 11.52 4.16
N GLN A 193 9.44 10.51 4.76
CA GLN A 193 10.15 10.63 6.04
C GLN A 193 11.39 11.52 5.96
N THR A 194 11.97 11.73 4.79
CA THR A 194 13.13 12.63 4.61
C THR A 194 12.73 14.08 4.38
N GLN A 195 11.42 14.38 4.28
CA GLN A 195 10.89 15.72 4.03
C GLN A 195 10.50 16.48 5.32
N GLU A 196 10.67 15.86 6.48
CA GLU A 196 10.54 16.47 7.81
C GLU A 196 11.86 17.16 8.21
#